data_a4af075a583e19fa19c99be2a41c7386
#
_entry.id   a4af075a583e19fa19c99be2a41c7386
#
_cell.length_a   1.000
_cell.length_b   1.000
_cell.length_c   1.000
_cell.angle_alpha   90.00
_cell.angle_beta   90.00
_cell.angle_gamma   90.00
#
_symmetry.space_group_name_H-M   'P 1'
#
loop_
_entity.id
_entity.type
_entity.pdbx_description
1 polymer ?
#
loop_
_entity_poly.entity_id
_entity_poly.type
_entity_poly.pdbx_seq_one_letter_code
_entity_poly.pdbx_strand_id
1 'polypeptide(L)'
;MIVGLVSVKPAACAPSGTKSYAVTLYDPDAPTGSGWWHWVVYNIPAATTELPEGAGAADGKGALPAGAVQGRTDFGSAAFGGACPPPGDKPHRYIFTVYALKTDKIDAPPDASAALIGFMIHANQLAKASFTAKYGR
;
A
#
# COMPACT_ATOMS: atom_id res chain seq x y z
N MET A 1 -17.80 1.31 6.13
CA MET A 1 -16.80 1.01 5.07
C MET A 1 -16.29 2.35 4.55
N ILE A 2 -15.09 2.75 4.97
CA ILE A 2 -14.46 3.94 4.40
C ILE A 2 -13.66 3.45 3.21
N VAL A 3 -14.23 3.56 2.02
CA VAL A 3 -13.46 3.57 0.79
C VAL A 3 -12.84 4.96 0.74
N GLY A 4 -11.69 5.10 1.42
CA GLY A 4 -11.00 6.35 1.48
C GLY A 4 -10.45 6.71 0.10
N LEU A 5 -10.75 7.90 -0.37
CA LEU A 5 -10.00 8.59 -1.40
C LEU A 5 -8.52 8.62 -0.97
N VAL A 6 -7.73 7.69 -1.47
CA VAL A 6 -6.29 7.88 -1.49
C VAL A 6 -5.95 8.47 -2.85
N SER A 7 -6.17 9.76 -2.99
CA SER A 7 -5.47 10.50 -4.03
C SER A 7 -4.01 10.59 -3.60
N VAL A 8 -3.25 9.58 -3.96
CA VAL A 8 -1.80 9.66 -3.88
C VAL A 8 -1.38 10.50 -5.07
N LYS A 9 -1.38 11.82 -4.90
CA LYS A 9 -0.63 12.67 -5.82
C LYS A 9 0.84 12.43 -5.48
N PRO A 10 1.63 11.81 -6.35
CA PRO A 10 3.06 11.96 -6.21
C PRO A 10 3.27 13.45 -6.20
N ALA A 11 3.78 13.95 -5.08
CA ALA A 11 4.09 15.35 -4.97
C ALA A 11 4.88 15.75 -6.21
N ALA A 12 4.71 17.00 -6.67
CA ALA A 12 5.49 17.60 -7.77
C ALA A 12 7.02 17.53 -7.52
N CYS A 13 7.47 16.80 -6.51
CA CYS A 13 8.80 16.65 -5.95
C CYS A 13 9.20 15.19 -5.78
N ALA A 14 8.83 14.28 -6.68
CA ALA A 14 9.43 12.95 -6.66
C ALA A 14 10.96 13.09 -6.78
N PRO A 15 11.75 12.37 -5.96
CA PRO A 15 13.20 12.46 -6.03
C PRO A 15 13.72 12.15 -7.44
N SER A 16 14.79 12.83 -7.83
CA SER A 16 15.53 12.47 -9.05
C SER A 16 15.94 11.00 -8.99
N GLY A 17 15.77 10.28 -10.09
CA GLY A 17 16.07 8.85 -10.15
C GLY A 17 14.91 7.93 -9.73
N THR A 18 13.73 8.47 -9.44
CA THR A 18 12.53 7.64 -9.20
C THR A 18 12.15 6.90 -10.47
N LYS A 19 12.09 5.57 -10.37
CA LYS A 19 11.75 4.69 -11.49
C LYS A 19 10.41 3.99 -11.32
N SER A 20 9.93 3.87 -10.08
CA SER A 20 8.61 3.34 -9.77
C SER A 20 8.14 3.82 -8.39
N TYR A 21 6.88 3.54 -8.08
CA TYR A 21 6.32 3.76 -6.75
C TYR A 21 5.76 2.47 -6.16
N ALA A 22 5.67 2.44 -4.84
CA ALA A 22 4.90 1.46 -4.10
C ALA A 22 3.99 2.17 -3.10
N VAL A 23 2.86 1.54 -2.77
CA VAL A 23 1.92 2.03 -1.75
C VAL A 23 1.61 0.89 -0.80
N THR A 24 1.63 1.18 0.49
CA THR A 24 1.23 0.22 1.52
C THR A 24 0.19 0.82 2.45
N LEU A 25 -0.67 -0.03 2.99
CA LEU A 25 -1.58 0.27 4.08
C LEU A 25 -1.33 -0.72 5.21
N TYR A 26 -0.95 -0.19 6.37
CA TYR A 26 -0.53 -0.99 7.52
C TYR A 26 -1.21 -0.51 8.80
N ASP A 27 -1.71 -1.46 9.60
CA ASP A 27 -2.28 -1.25 10.92
C ASP A 27 -1.32 -1.81 11.99
N PRO A 28 -0.57 -0.97 12.71
CA PRO A 28 0.33 -1.42 13.78
C PRO A 28 -0.41 -1.78 15.06
N ASP A 29 -1.68 -1.43 15.19
CA ASP A 29 -2.47 -1.58 16.41
C ASP A 29 -3.35 -2.85 16.40
N ALA A 30 -3.38 -3.59 15.30
CA ALA A 30 -4.08 -4.85 15.24
C ALA A 30 -3.56 -5.81 16.32
N PRO A 31 -4.46 -6.54 17.01
CA PRO A 31 -4.09 -7.42 18.13
C PRO A 31 -3.41 -8.71 17.65
N THR A 32 -2.27 -8.56 17.01
CA THR A 32 -1.42 -9.63 16.47
C THR A 32 0.03 -9.38 16.91
N GLY A 33 0.91 -10.34 16.67
CA GLY A 33 2.33 -10.17 16.99
C GLY A 33 3.09 -9.21 16.06
N SER A 34 2.52 -8.87 14.88
CA SER A 34 3.21 -8.13 13.83
C SER A 34 2.37 -7.02 13.18
N GLY A 35 1.23 -6.65 13.78
CA GLY A 35 0.27 -5.75 13.14
C GLY A 35 -0.50 -6.43 12.00
N TRP A 36 -1.02 -5.64 11.08
CA TRP A 36 -1.82 -6.18 9.98
C TRP A 36 -1.61 -5.38 8.70
N TRP A 37 -1.26 -6.08 7.63
CA TRP A 37 -1.11 -5.49 6.30
C TRP A 37 -2.44 -5.53 5.56
N HIS A 38 -2.96 -4.35 5.22
CA HIS A 38 -4.24 -4.19 4.53
C HIS A 38 -4.09 -4.07 3.01
N TRP A 39 -2.95 -3.55 2.55
CA TRP A 39 -2.72 -3.36 1.11
C TRP A 39 -1.23 -3.20 0.83
N VAL A 40 -0.78 -3.83 -0.24
CA VAL A 40 0.57 -3.70 -0.75
C VAL A 40 0.49 -3.67 -2.26
N VAL A 41 0.88 -2.58 -2.88
CA VAL A 41 0.96 -2.45 -4.33
C VAL A 41 2.31 -1.87 -4.71
N TYR A 42 2.94 -2.44 -5.72
CA TYR A 42 4.28 -2.07 -6.16
C TYR A 42 4.39 -2.14 -7.70
N ASN A 43 5.53 -1.77 -8.24
CA ASN A 43 5.74 -1.64 -9.69
C ASN A 43 4.76 -0.64 -10.33
N ILE A 44 4.38 0.38 -9.58
CA ILE A 44 3.56 1.48 -10.10
C ILE A 44 4.47 2.33 -10.97
N PRO A 45 4.13 2.55 -12.26
CA PRO A 45 4.99 3.32 -13.15
C PRO A 45 5.29 4.73 -12.64
N ALA A 46 6.51 5.22 -12.86
CA ALA A 46 6.92 6.54 -12.41
C ALA A 46 6.10 7.70 -13.01
N ALA A 47 5.48 7.49 -14.17
CA ALA A 47 4.59 8.47 -14.81
C ALA A 47 3.19 8.54 -14.16
N THR A 48 2.88 7.65 -13.22
CA THR A 48 1.60 7.65 -12.52
C THR A 48 1.50 8.86 -11.60
N THR A 49 0.44 9.64 -11.73
CA THR A 49 0.21 10.83 -10.92
C THR A 49 -0.83 10.64 -9.82
N GLU A 50 -1.68 9.63 -9.96
CA GLU A 50 -2.71 9.28 -8.98
C GLU A 50 -3.15 7.83 -9.15
N LEU A 51 -3.70 7.25 -8.08
CA LEU A 51 -4.47 6.02 -8.15
C LEU A 51 -5.95 6.39 -8.06
N PRO A 52 -6.80 5.85 -8.94
CA PRO A 52 -8.22 6.18 -8.92
C PRO A 52 -8.91 5.65 -7.66
N GLU A 53 -10.04 6.23 -7.32
CA GLU A 53 -10.92 5.69 -6.27
C GLU A 53 -11.26 4.23 -6.57
N GLY A 54 -11.20 3.39 -5.54
CA GLY A 54 -11.44 1.95 -5.68
C GLY A 54 -10.28 1.17 -6.27
N ALA A 55 -9.13 1.80 -6.54
CA ALA A 55 -7.95 1.08 -7.01
C ALA A 55 -7.61 -0.09 -6.08
N GLY A 56 -7.38 -1.25 -6.66
CA GLY A 56 -7.03 -2.45 -5.91
C GLY A 56 -8.19 -3.17 -5.21
N ALA A 57 -9.44 -2.72 -5.39
CA ALA A 57 -10.60 -3.41 -4.84
C ALA A 57 -10.70 -4.85 -5.32
N ALA A 58 -11.16 -5.74 -4.43
CA ALA A 58 -11.27 -7.18 -4.71
C ALA A 58 -12.25 -7.51 -5.83
N ASP A 59 -13.22 -6.62 -6.12
CA ASP A 59 -14.19 -6.79 -7.20
C ASP A 59 -13.62 -6.45 -8.60
N GLY A 60 -12.37 -6.01 -8.66
CA GLY A 60 -11.66 -5.65 -9.90
C GLY A 60 -12.16 -4.37 -10.57
N LYS A 61 -13.07 -3.63 -9.95
CA LYS A 61 -13.65 -2.41 -10.54
C LYS A 61 -12.73 -1.21 -10.51
N GLY A 62 -11.76 -1.20 -9.59
CA GLY A 62 -10.76 -0.14 -9.50
C GLY A 62 -9.49 -0.53 -10.26
N ALA A 63 -9.28 0.04 -11.43
CA ALA A 63 -8.10 -0.25 -12.24
C ALA A 63 -6.82 0.25 -11.58
N LEU A 64 -5.79 -0.58 -11.57
CA LEU A 64 -4.42 -0.18 -11.27
C LEU A 64 -3.71 0.21 -12.58
N PRO A 65 -2.67 1.06 -12.51
CA PRO A 65 -1.83 1.34 -13.68
C PRO A 65 -1.24 0.05 -14.25
N ALA A 66 -1.08 0.00 -15.57
CA ALA A 66 -0.47 -1.15 -16.24
C ALA A 66 0.92 -1.45 -15.65
N GLY A 67 1.18 -2.71 -15.33
CA GLY A 67 2.42 -3.17 -14.72
C GLY A 67 2.43 -3.17 -13.18
N ALA A 68 1.51 -2.47 -12.52
CA ALA A 68 1.39 -2.51 -11.07
C ALA A 68 0.93 -3.90 -10.59
N VAL A 69 1.51 -4.34 -9.48
CA VAL A 69 1.25 -5.65 -8.89
C VAL A 69 0.76 -5.47 -7.46
N GLN A 70 -0.29 -6.18 -7.08
CA GLN A 70 -0.73 -6.28 -5.70
C GLN A 70 -0.10 -7.49 -5.03
N GLY A 71 0.51 -7.26 -3.86
CA GLY A 71 1.00 -8.32 -2.99
C GLY A 71 -0.11 -8.89 -2.11
N ARG A 72 0.15 -10.07 -1.56
CA ARG A 72 -0.76 -10.70 -0.61
C ARG A 72 -0.79 -9.92 0.70
N THR A 73 -1.99 -9.61 1.18
CA THR A 73 -2.24 -9.01 2.50
C THR A 73 -2.39 -10.07 3.58
N ASP A 74 -2.51 -9.64 4.84
CA ASP A 74 -2.79 -10.55 5.95
C ASP A 74 -4.21 -11.12 5.93
N PHE A 75 -5.10 -10.59 5.07
CA PHE A 75 -6.38 -11.24 4.75
C PHE A 75 -6.23 -12.48 3.86
N GLY A 76 -5.04 -12.72 3.32
CA GLY A 76 -4.75 -13.85 2.43
C GLY A 76 -5.04 -13.59 0.95
N SER A 77 -5.44 -12.38 0.57
CA SER A 77 -5.75 -11.99 -0.81
C SER A 77 -4.83 -10.86 -1.29
N ALA A 78 -4.64 -10.79 -2.59
CA ALA A 78 -3.88 -9.73 -3.27
C ALA A 78 -4.84 -8.60 -3.70
N ALA A 79 -5.45 -7.95 -2.72
CA ALA A 79 -6.42 -6.88 -2.93
C ALA A 79 -6.44 -5.93 -1.74
N PHE A 80 -7.03 -4.75 -1.93
CA PHE A 80 -7.26 -3.79 -0.85
C PHE A 80 -8.22 -4.38 0.19
N GLY A 81 -7.79 -4.41 1.45
CA GLY A 81 -8.63 -4.75 2.61
C GLY A 81 -8.93 -3.49 3.44
N GLY A 82 -10.20 -3.18 3.62
CA GLY A 82 -10.64 -2.02 4.39
C GLY A 82 -10.39 -2.16 5.89
N ALA A 83 -10.51 -1.05 6.61
CA ALA A 83 -10.41 -1.01 8.07
C ALA A 83 -11.53 -1.85 8.71
N CYS A 84 -11.16 -2.77 9.57
CA CYS A 84 -12.09 -3.65 10.29
C CYS A 84 -11.56 -3.96 11.70
N PRO A 85 -11.37 -2.95 12.56
CA PRO A 85 -10.87 -3.20 13.91
C PRO A 85 -11.92 -3.98 14.73
N PRO A 86 -11.50 -4.81 15.68
CA PRO A 86 -12.44 -5.49 16.57
C PRO A 86 -13.33 -4.48 17.31
N PRO A 87 -14.64 -4.77 17.48
CA PRO A 87 -15.51 -3.91 18.27
C PRO A 87 -15.01 -3.78 19.71
N GLY A 88 -14.97 -2.53 20.21
CA GLY A 88 -14.52 -2.24 21.57
C GLY A 88 -13.03 -1.95 21.71
N ASP A 89 -12.23 -2.20 20.69
CA ASP A 89 -10.83 -1.78 20.66
C ASP A 89 -10.72 -0.25 20.63
N LYS A 90 -9.62 0.28 21.15
CA LYS A 90 -9.26 1.68 20.90
C LYS A 90 -9.12 1.88 19.39
N PRO A 91 -9.40 3.08 18.85
CA PRO A 91 -9.22 3.32 17.43
C PRO A 91 -7.82 2.94 16.95
N HIS A 92 -7.76 2.12 15.90
CA HIS A 92 -6.50 1.71 15.28
C HIS A 92 -5.99 2.79 14.33
N ARG A 93 -4.67 2.83 14.15
CA ARG A 93 -4.00 3.65 13.15
C ARG A 93 -3.93 2.89 11.84
N TYR A 94 -4.33 3.54 10.76
CA TYR A 94 -4.20 3.02 9.39
C TYR A 94 -3.21 3.90 8.66
N ILE A 95 -2.01 3.39 8.44
CA ILE A 95 -0.88 4.15 7.92
C ILE A 95 -0.74 3.85 6.43
N PHE A 96 -1.06 4.86 5.61
CA PHE A 96 -0.79 4.85 4.18
C PHE A 96 0.62 5.38 3.94
N THR A 97 1.43 4.66 3.20
CA THR A 97 2.77 5.10 2.83
C THR A 97 2.98 4.95 1.33
N VAL A 98 3.48 6.01 0.72
CA VAL A 98 3.96 6.01 -0.67
C VAL A 98 5.47 6.01 -0.66
N TYR A 99 6.06 5.12 -1.43
CA TYR A 99 7.50 5.01 -1.60
C TYR A 99 7.90 5.36 -3.03
N ALA A 100 8.90 6.21 -3.18
CA ALA A 100 9.60 6.42 -4.43
C ALA A 100 10.81 5.48 -4.48
N LEU A 101 10.93 4.68 -5.54
CA LEU A 101 11.91 3.61 -5.64
C LEU A 101 12.92 3.87 -6.77
N LYS A 102 14.16 3.45 -6.55
CA LYS A 102 15.26 3.55 -7.53
C LYS A 102 15.25 2.44 -8.58
N THR A 103 14.35 1.46 -8.44
CA THR A 103 14.14 0.38 -9.42
C THR A 103 12.81 0.55 -10.13
N ASP A 104 12.72 0.16 -11.38
CA ASP A 104 11.48 0.13 -12.14
C ASP A 104 10.64 -1.11 -11.84
N LYS A 105 11.27 -2.17 -11.33
CA LYS A 105 10.59 -3.43 -11.02
C LYS A 105 11.17 -4.09 -9.77
N ILE A 106 10.28 -4.42 -8.84
CA ILE A 106 10.54 -5.39 -7.77
C ILE A 106 10.09 -6.75 -8.30
N ASP A 107 11.02 -7.71 -8.29
CA ASP A 107 10.76 -9.09 -8.74
C ASP A 107 10.52 -9.99 -7.53
N ALA A 108 9.35 -9.83 -6.91
CA ALA A 108 8.95 -10.64 -5.77
C ALA A 108 8.32 -11.96 -6.22
N PRO A 109 8.53 -13.07 -5.48
CA PRO A 109 7.80 -14.31 -5.73
C PRO A 109 6.28 -14.10 -5.69
N PRO A 110 5.49 -14.84 -6.49
CA PRO A 110 4.03 -14.67 -6.53
C PRO A 110 3.32 -14.86 -5.20
N ASP A 111 3.90 -15.64 -4.29
CA ASP A 111 3.39 -15.94 -2.95
C ASP A 111 4.08 -15.14 -1.84
N ALA A 112 4.89 -14.14 -2.20
CA ALA A 112 5.62 -13.33 -1.23
C ALA A 112 4.69 -12.71 -0.18
N SER A 113 5.13 -12.75 1.07
CA SER A 113 4.44 -12.04 2.15
C SER A 113 4.57 -10.52 1.99
N ALA A 114 3.64 -9.79 2.59
CA ALA A 114 3.74 -8.33 2.66
C ALA A 114 5.06 -7.89 3.32
N ALA A 115 5.53 -8.63 4.32
CA ALA A 115 6.81 -8.36 4.98
C ALA A 115 8.00 -8.50 4.03
N LEU A 116 8.03 -9.54 3.17
CA LEU A 116 9.09 -9.72 2.19
C LEU A 116 9.07 -8.60 1.13
N ILE A 117 7.88 -8.25 0.64
CA ILE A 117 7.74 -7.13 -0.31
C ILE A 117 8.20 -5.84 0.35
N GLY A 118 7.84 -5.60 1.60
CA GLY A 118 8.29 -4.44 2.38
C GLY A 118 9.81 -4.39 2.50
N PHE A 119 10.47 -5.51 2.72
CA PHE A 119 11.93 -5.60 2.73
C PHE A 119 12.53 -5.15 1.39
N MET A 120 11.96 -5.61 0.27
CA MET A 120 12.40 -5.24 -1.08
C MET A 120 12.14 -3.76 -1.38
N ILE A 121 11.01 -3.21 -0.91
CA ILE A 121 10.69 -1.78 -1.01
C ILE A 121 11.76 -0.96 -0.28
N HIS A 122 12.05 -1.29 0.97
CA HIS A 122 13.05 -0.56 1.76
C HIS A 122 14.45 -0.64 1.14
N ALA A 123 14.83 -1.76 0.55
CA ALA A 123 16.11 -1.92 -0.13
C ALA A 123 16.26 -1.00 -1.36
N ASN A 124 15.16 -0.56 -1.96
CA ASN A 124 15.12 0.26 -3.16
C ASN A 124 14.57 1.69 -2.92
N GLN A 125 14.30 2.04 -1.68
CA GLN A 125 13.67 3.30 -1.33
C GLN A 125 14.61 4.50 -1.55
N LEU A 126 14.11 5.53 -2.25
CA LEU A 126 14.72 6.86 -2.34
C LEU A 126 14.10 7.82 -1.34
N ALA A 127 12.77 7.78 -1.21
CA ALA A 127 12.01 8.62 -0.29
C ALA A 127 10.67 7.96 -0.01
N LYS A 128 10.01 8.43 1.06
CA LYS A 128 8.63 8.03 1.39
C LYS A 128 7.86 9.20 1.97
N ALA A 129 6.53 9.12 1.84
CA ALA A 129 5.60 10.00 2.51
C ALA A 129 4.46 9.16 3.08
N SER A 130 3.99 9.52 4.28
CA SER A 130 2.92 8.77 4.96
C SER A 130 1.85 9.72 5.49
N PHE A 131 0.62 9.22 5.56
CA PHE A 131 -0.41 9.81 6.40
C PHE A 131 -1.11 8.71 7.21
N THR A 132 -1.70 9.11 8.34
CA THR A 132 -2.35 8.18 9.25
C THR A 132 -3.80 8.58 9.43
N ALA A 133 -4.71 7.65 9.16
CA ALA A 133 -6.10 7.74 9.55
C ALA A 133 -6.35 6.88 10.79
N LYS A 134 -7.32 7.28 11.62
CA LYS A 134 -7.75 6.49 12.78
C LYS A 134 -9.18 6.05 12.59
N TYR A 135 -9.48 4.81 12.94
CA TYR A 135 -10.81 4.26 12.90
C TYR A 135 -11.03 3.24 14.01
N GLY A 136 -12.21 3.27 14.62
CA GLY A 136 -12.68 2.32 15.63
C GLY A 136 -14.15 2.01 15.44
N ARG A 137 -14.64 0.96 16.07
CA ARG A 137 -16.06 0.56 16.05
C ARG A 137 -16.59 0.32 17.46
#